data_4c9738f0e1804862230d6ff4bc975648
#
_entry.id   4c9738f0e1804862230d6ff4bc975648
#
_cell.length_a   1.000
_cell.length_b   1.000
_cell.length_c   1.000
_cell.angle_alpha   90.00
_cell.angle_beta   90.00
_cell.angle_gamma   90.00
#
_symmetry.space_group_name_H-M   'P 1'
#
loop_
_entity.id
_entity.type
_entity.pdbx_description
1 polymer ?
#
loop_
_entity_poly.entity_id
_entity_poly.type
_entity_poly.pdbx_seq_one_letter_code
_entity_poly.pdbx_strand_id
1 'polypeptide(L)'
;MKTKTLLAGLGLCLLAACSISKEELIVDKELDYCNRQVHRTLDIMRGKGGKIDYTMMPRNILDGQYDWNYRKATKDEWCSGFWPGILWYDYEYTGDEKIKEEAEKFTASLKFHSEIPAFDHDLCFLVFCSYGNGYRLTHNPEYKQVILNTADSLATLFNPRVGTILSWPRNVEMFVVTISIKKKMINL
;
A
#
# COMPACT_ATOMS: atom_id res chain seq x y z
N MET A 1 21.51 29.76 -61.36
CA MET A 1 21.22 30.58 -60.13
C MET A 1 19.97 30.02 -59.46
N LYS A 2 19.96 29.81 -58.21
CA LYS A 2 18.88 29.32 -57.29
C LYS A 2 19.08 27.89 -56.76
N THR A 3 19.99 27.72 -55.84
CA THR A 3 20.02 26.59 -54.90
C THR A 3 20.80 27.03 -53.65
N LYS A 4 20.20 27.87 -52.79
CA LYS A 4 20.77 28.25 -51.47
C LYS A 4 19.67 28.66 -50.47
N THR A 5 18.59 27.91 -50.36
CA THR A 5 17.57 28.27 -49.33
C THR A 5 16.89 27.06 -48.73
N LEU A 6 17.54 25.92 -48.55
CA LEU A 6 16.93 24.74 -47.97
C LEU A 6 17.73 24.09 -46.81
N LEU A 7 18.67 24.83 -46.22
CA LEU A 7 19.46 24.27 -45.09
C LEU A 7 19.31 25.01 -43.76
N ALA A 8 18.44 26.00 -43.68
CA ALA A 8 18.23 26.76 -42.43
C ALA A 8 17.03 26.24 -41.56
N GLY A 9 16.24 25.28 -42.05
CA GLY A 9 15.05 24.79 -41.33
C GLY A 9 15.26 23.56 -40.47
N LEU A 10 16.37 22.85 -40.58
CA LEU A 10 16.60 21.59 -39.86
C LEU A 10 17.36 21.72 -38.53
N GLY A 11 17.84 22.92 -38.22
CA GLY A 11 18.66 23.17 -37.02
C GLY A 11 17.88 23.59 -35.78
N LEU A 12 16.57 23.90 -35.89
CA LEU A 12 15.81 24.46 -34.75
C LEU A 12 14.93 23.47 -34.01
N CYS A 13 14.83 22.20 -34.45
CA CYS A 13 14.03 21.19 -33.80
C CYS A 13 14.76 20.27 -32.80
N LEU A 14 16.08 20.50 -32.58
CA LEU A 14 16.91 19.64 -31.73
C LEU A 14 17.25 20.28 -30.36
N LEU A 15 16.64 21.38 -29.99
CA LEU A 15 16.87 22.05 -28.71
C LEU A 15 15.57 22.14 -27.84
N ALA A 16 14.58 21.29 -28.09
CA ALA A 16 13.65 20.94 -27.03
C ALA A 16 14.36 19.96 -26.08
N ALA A 17 15.47 20.40 -25.49
CA ALA A 17 16.01 19.77 -24.30
C ALA A 17 14.88 19.81 -23.26
N CYS A 18 14.30 18.65 -22.95
CA CYS A 18 13.40 18.47 -21.83
C CYS A 18 14.10 19.08 -20.61
N SER A 19 13.80 20.31 -20.27
CA SER A 19 14.28 20.91 -19.02
C SER A 19 13.45 20.26 -17.93
N ILE A 20 14.01 19.23 -17.26
CA ILE A 20 13.45 18.65 -16.06
C ILE A 20 13.19 19.79 -15.08
N SER A 21 11.97 19.94 -14.61
CA SER A 21 11.66 20.98 -13.64
C SER A 21 12.40 20.72 -12.33
N LYS A 22 12.68 21.78 -11.55
CA LYS A 22 13.32 21.62 -10.24
C LYS A 22 12.49 20.73 -9.31
N GLU A 23 11.19 20.72 -9.47
CA GLU A 23 10.24 19.90 -8.69
C GLU A 23 10.35 18.43 -9.09
N GLU A 24 10.39 18.11 -10.39
CA GLU A 24 10.62 16.75 -10.87
C GLU A 24 11.96 16.19 -10.37
N LEU A 25 13.02 16.99 -10.39
CA LEU A 25 14.33 16.58 -9.87
C LEU A 25 14.31 16.28 -8.37
N ILE A 26 13.49 16.99 -7.58
CA ILE A 26 13.30 16.72 -6.15
C ILE A 26 12.55 15.42 -5.95
N VAL A 27 11.45 15.19 -6.68
CA VAL A 27 10.64 13.96 -6.61
C VAL A 27 11.48 12.73 -6.93
N ASP A 28 12.24 12.76 -8.04
CA ASP A 28 13.10 11.63 -8.43
C ASP A 28 14.15 11.32 -7.35
N LYS A 29 14.77 12.35 -6.77
CA LYS A 29 15.73 12.17 -5.67
C LYS A 29 15.12 11.49 -4.45
N GLU A 30 13.90 11.85 -4.08
CA GLU A 30 13.21 11.25 -2.94
C GLU A 30 12.74 9.83 -3.25
N LEU A 31 12.29 9.55 -4.46
CA LEU A 31 11.94 8.20 -4.91
C LEU A 31 13.17 7.28 -4.95
N ASP A 32 14.32 7.78 -5.44
CA ASP A 32 15.59 7.06 -5.36
C ASP A 32 16.00 6.74 -3.91
N TYR A 33 15.76 7.67 -2.99
CA TYR A 33 15.97 7.40 -1.57
C TYR A 33 15.05 6.29 -1.07
N CYS A 34 13.76 6.33 -1.39
CA CYS A 34 12.79 5.29 -1.02
C CYS A 34 13.22 3.92 -1.57
N ASN A 35 13.62 3.84 -2.85
CA ASN A 35 14.11 2.61 -3.46
C ASN A 35 15.30 2.02 -2.69
N ARG A 36 16.29 2.85 -2.33
CA ARG A 36 17.42 2.38 -1.50
C ARG A 36 16.97 1.83 -0.14
N GLN A 37 15.94 2.43 0.49
CA GLN A 37 15.41 1.93 1.76
C GLN A 37 14.65 0.62 1.57
N VAL A 38 13.94 0.44 0.47
CA VAL A 38 13.26 -0.82 0.10
C VAL A 38 14.30 -1.95 -0.01
N HIS A 39 15.34 -1.77 -0.82
CA HIS A 39 16.40 -2.76 -0.98
C HIS A 39 17.08 -3.10 0.36
N ARG A 40 17.44 -2.08 1.14
CA ARG A 40 18.03 -2.28 2.48
C ARG A 40 17.11 -3.09 3.39
N THR A 41 15.81 -2.80 3.39
CA THR A 41 14.83 -3.52 4.21
C THR A 41 14.73 -4.98 3.79
N LEU A 42 14.64 -5.26 2.49
CA LEU A 42 14.62 -6.62 1.96
C LEU A 42 15.90 -7.40 2.32
N ASP A 43 17.06 -6.75 2.26
CA ASP A 43 18.34 -7.38 2.64
C ASP A 43 18.39 -7.72 4.14
N ILE A 44 17.90 -6.84 5.00
CA ILE A 44 17.77 -7.10 6.43
C ILE A 44 16.81 -8.27 6.69
N MET A 45 15.67 -8.32 5.98
CA MET A 45 14.69 -9.40 6.11
C MET A 45 15.24 -10.75 5.64
N ARG A 46 16.08 -10.77 4.61
CA ARG A 46 16.78 -12.01 4.17
C ARG A 46 17.76 -12.53 5.21
N GLY A 47 18.39 -11.63 5.96
CA GLY A 47 19.35 -11.96 6.99
C GLY A 47 20.47 -12.89 6.49
N LYS A 48 21.16 -13.54 7.41
CA LYS A 48 22.25 -14.50 7.08
C LYS A 48 21.75 -15.79 6.43
N GLY A 49 20.46 -16.11 6.58
CA GLY A 49 19.84 -17.33 6.04
C GLY A 49 19.42 -17.23 4.58
N GLY A 50 19.44 -16.03 3.99
CA GLY A 50 19.09 -15.80 2.59
C GLY A 50 17.60 -16.00 2.26
N LYS A 51 16.73 -16.22 3.25
CA LYS A 51 15.30 -16.48 3.06
C LYS A 51 14.47 -15.45 3.81
N ILE A 52 13.44 -14.92 3.14
CA ILE A 52 12.44 -14.03 3.73
C ILE A 52 11.25 -14.87 4.19
N ASP A 53 10.74 -14.56 5.39
CA ASP A 53 9.41 -14.99 5.81
C ASP A 53 8.40 -13.94 5.32
N TYR A 54 7.72 -14.22 4.22
CA TYR A 54 6.75 -13.32 3.60
C TYR A 54 5.47 -13.09 4.43
N THR A 55 5.31 -13.79 5.55
CA THR A 55 4.22 -13.52 6.50
C THR A 55 4.58 -12.44 7.53
N MET A 56 5.85 -12.03 7.60
CA MET A 56 6.35 -11.01 8.50
C MET A 56 6.49 -9.67 7.77
N MET A 57 5.84 -8.63 8.29
CA MET A 57 5.85 -7.29 7.68
C MET A 57 6.65 -6.31 8.52
N PRO A 58 7.51 -5.45 7.94
CA PRO A 58 8.12 -4.34 8.63
C PRO A 58 7.01 -3.32 8.96
N ARG A 59 6.81 -3.02 10.23
CA ARG A 59 5.70 -2.17 10.66
C ARG A 59 6.13 -0.76 11.01
N ASN A 60 7.04 -0.63 11.94
CA ASN A 60 7.53 0.65 12.45
C ASN A 60 8.89 0.46 13.14
N ILE A 61 9.55 1.57 13.42
CA ILE A 61 10.72 1.61 14.30
C ILE A 61 10.23 2.15 15.64
N LEU A 62 10.45 1.42 16.70
CA LEU A 62 10.06 1.82 18.06
C LEU A 62 11.03 2.87 18.59
N ASP A 63 10.56 3.71 19.50
CA ASP A 63 11.37 4.74 20.15
C ASP A 63 12.64 4.14 20.78
N GLY A 64 13.78 4.75 20.49
CA GLY A 64 15.10 4.30 20.98
C GLY A 64 15.65 3.06 20.28
N GLN A 65 15.01 2.56 19.23
CA GLN A 65 15.48 1.45 18.40
C GLN A 65 15.88 1.94 17.02
N TYR A 66 16.74 1.15 16.35
CA TYR A 66 17.22 1.44 14.99
C TYR A 66 16.77 0.40 13.96
N ASP A 67 16.13 -0.70 14.43
CA ASP A 67 15.69 -1.82 13.62
C ASP A 67 14.18 -1.86 13.49
N TRP A 68 13.71 -2.48 12.41
CA TRP A 68 12.29 -2.70 12.17
C TRP A 68 11.66 -3.58 13.25
N ASN A 69 10.53 -3.14 13.80
CA ASN A 69 9.60 -3.97 14.52
C ASN A 69 8.75 -4.76 13.51
N TYR A 70 9.06 -6.04 13.33
CA TYR A 70 8.32 -6.91 12.42
C TYR A 70 7.07 -7.48 13.07
N ARG A 71 5.98 -7.49 12.34
CA ARG A 71 4.70 -8.08 12.77
C ARG A 71 4.25 -9.14 11.78
N LYS A 72 3.76 -10.26 12.33
CA LYS A 72 3.13 -11.29 11.52
C LYS A 72 1.80 -10.81 10.99
N ALA A 73 1.56 -10.99 9.68
CA ALA A 73 0.28 -10.70 9.07
C ALA A 73 -0.79 -11.62 9.66
N THR A 74 -1.72 -11.02 10.42
CA THR A 74 -2.88 -11.69 11.03
C THR A 74 -4.13 -10.88 10.73
N LYS A 75 -5.31 -11.40 11.07
CA LYS A 75 -6.57 -10.68 10.84
C LYS A 75 -6.66 -9.33 11.58
N ASP A 76 -5.91 -9.17 12.66
CA ASP A 76 -5.93 -8.00 13.54
C ASP A 76 -4.78 -7.01 13.22
N GLU A 77 -3.86 -7.37 12.32
CA GLU A 77 -2.70 -6.52 11.99
C GLU A 77 -3.01 -5.66 10.75
N TRP A 78 -3.77 -4.61 10.95
CA TRP A 78 -4.41 -3.77 9.95
C TRP A 78 -3.49 -3.14 8.90
N CYS A 79 -2.19 -2.99 9.18
CA CYS A 79 -1.26 -2.32 8.27
C CYS A 79 -0.41 -3.28 7.41
N SER A 80 -0.68 -4.60 7.47
CA SER A 80 0.12 -5.60 6.74
C SER A 80 0.14 -5.41 5.22
N GLY A 81 -0.86 -4.76 4.64
CA GLY A 81 -0.92 -4.48 3.21
C GLY A 81 -0.01 -3.34 2.73
N PHE A 82 0.49 -2.50 3.64
CA PHE A 82 1.30 -1.33 3.25
C PHE A 82 2.67 -1.72 2.72
N TRP A 83 3.33 -2.71 3.32
CA TRP A 83 4.65 -3.13 2.85
C TRP A 83 4.62 -3.65 1.40
N PRO A 84 3.79 -4.63 1.03
CA PRO A 84 3.65 -4.99 -0.38
C PRO A 84 3.18 -3.82 -1.25
N GLY A 85 2.37 -2.91 -0.73
CA GLY A 85 1.98 -1.69 -1.43
C GLY A 85 3.18 -0.80 -1.79
N ILE A 86 4.12 -0.63 -0.86
CA ILE A 86 5.38 0.10 -1.09
C ILE A 86 6.21 -0.59 -2.18
N LEU A 87 6.30 -1.92 -2.15
CA LEU A 87 7.04 -2.68 -3.17
C LEU A 87 6.41 -2.52 -4.56
N TRP A 88 5.07 -2.49 -4.66
CA TRP A 88 4.38 -2.23 -5.92
C TRP A 88 4.64 -0.83 -6.46
N TYR A 89 4.69 0.20 -5.61
CA TYR A 89 5.05 1.56 -6.02
C TYR A 89 6.53 1.65 -6.44
N ASP A 90 7.42 0.95 -5.75
CA ASP A 90 8.83 0.90 -6.11
C ASP A 90 9.06 0.21 -7.47
N TYR A 91 8.31 -0.89 -7.73
CA TYR A 91 8.28 -1.51 -9.06
C TYR A 91 7.74 -0.55 -10.13
N GLU A 92 6.67 0.18 -9.86
CA GLU A 92 6.11 1.16 -10.80
C GLU A 92 7.13 2.25 -11.16
N TYR A 93 7.91 2.69 -10.19
CA TYR A 93 8.94 3.71 -10.40
C TYR A 93 10.17 3.17 -11.13
N THR A 94 10.64 1.98 -10.75
CA THR A 94 11.93 1.45 -11.22
C THR A 94 11.83 0.51 -12.41
N GLY A 95 10.71 -0.19 -12.57
CA GLY A 95 10.57 -1.32 -13.50
C GLY A 95 11.39 -2.55 -13.10
N ASP A 96 11.89 -2.64 -11.86
CA ASP A 96 12.71 -3.78 -11.42
C ASP A 96 11.85 -5.02 -11.17
N GLU A 97 11.97 -6.03 -12.06
CA GLU A 97 11.25 -7.29 -11.97
C GLU A 97 11.55 -8.07 -10.67
N LYS A 98 12.71 -7.87 -10.04
CA LYS A 98 13.02 -8.50 -8.75
C LYS A 98 12.16 -7.89 -7.62
N ILE A 99 11.95 -6.59 -7.65
CA ILE A 99 11.04 -5.92 -6.71
C ILE A 99 9.61 -6.38 -6.92
N LYS A 100 9.18 -6.54 -8.18
CA LYS A 100 7.87 -7.11 -8.49
C LYS A 100 7.70 -8.52 -7.94
N GLU A 101 8.68 -9.41 -8.11
CA GLU A 101 8.65 -10.76 -7.54
C GLU A 101 8.50 -10.74 -6.01
N GLU A 102 9.20 -9.84 -5.32
CA GLU A 102 9.06 -9.67 -3.88
C GLU A 102 7.66 -9.11 -3.53
N ALA A 103 7.16 -8.12 -4.26
CA ALA A 103 5.81 -7.59 -4.10
C ALA A 103 4.73 -8.68 -4.25
N GLU A 104 4.86 -9.54 -5.27
CA GLU A 104 3.96 -10.67 -5.52
C GLU A 104 3.94 -11.66 -4.35
N LYS A 105 5.11 -12.03 -3.82
CA LYS A 105 5.23 -12.98 -2.70
C LYS A 105 4.62 -12.44 -1.41
N PHE A 106 4.91 -11.19 -1.07
CA PHE A 106 4.29 -10.53 0.08
C PHE A 106 2.79 -10.36 -0.10
N THR A 107 2.34 -9.96 -1.30
CA THR A 107 0.92 -9.84 -1.62
C THR A 107 0.21 -11.19 -1.46
N ALA A 108 0.79 -12.28 -1.99
CA ALA A 108 0.23 -13.61 -1.89
C ALA A 108 0.02 -14.08 -0.44
N SER A 109 0.89 -13.68 0.50
CA SER A 109 0.77 -14.02 1.91
C SER A 109 -0.48 -13.43 2.58
N LEU A 110 -1.11 -12.42 1.98
CA LEU A 110 -2.31 -11.75 2.49
C LEU A 110 -3.61 -12.31 1.89
N LYS A 111 -3.56 -13.34 1.03
CA LYS A 111 -4.75 -13.91 0.38
C LYS A 111 -5.83 -14.35 1.36
N PHE A 112 -5.44 -14.86 2.52
CA PHE A 112 -6.36 -15.37 3.54
C PHE A 112 -7.39 -14.33 4.00
N HIS A 113 -7.11 -13.03 3.88
CA HIS A 113 -8.06 -11.97 4.20
C HIS A 113 -9.31 -11.97 3.31
N SER A 114 -9.21 -12.50 2.10
CA SER A 114 -10.37 -12.67 1.19
C SER A 114 -11.18 -13.95 1.48
N GLU A 115 -10.69 -14.79 2.37
CA GLU A 115 -11.25 -16.12 2.68
C GLU A 115 -11.86 -16.19 4.10
N ILE A 116 -11.70 -15.11 4.89
CA ILE A 116 -12.25 -15.00 6.23
C ILE A 116 -13.29 -13.87 6.31
N PRO A 117 -14.24 -13.92 7.25
CA PRO A 117 -15.16 -12.80 7.48
C PRO A 117 -14.42 -11.51 7.82
N ALA A 118 -14.92 -10.39 7.33
CA ALA A 118 -14.39 -9.07 7.67
C ALA A 118 -14.52 -8.82 9.19
N PHE A 119 -13.43 -8.37 9.78
CA PHE A 119 -13.37 -8.03 11.20
C PHE A 119 -13.75 -6.56 11.43
N ASP A 120 -13.23 -5.66 10.60
CA ASP A 120 -13.47 -4.23 10.63
C ASP A 120 -13.23 -3.60 9.24
N HIS A 121 -13.33 -2.27 9.17
CA HIS A 121 -13.15 -1.52 7.92
C HIS A 121 -11.70 -1.47 7.43
N ASP A 122 -10.71 -1.78 8.25
CA ASP A 122 -9.29 -1.73 7.90
C ASP A 122 -8.90 -2.83 6.89
N LEU A 123 -9.79 -3.79 6.64
CA LEU A 123 -9.62 -4.81 5.61
C LEU A 123 -9.22 -4.24 4.23
N CYS A 124 -9.64 -3.00 3.92
CA CYS A 124 -9.24 -2.33 2.68
C CYS A 124 -7.73 -2.00 2.65
N PHE A 125 -7.10 -1.67 3.79
CA PHE A 125 -5.67 -1.41 3.84
C PHE A 125 -4.84 -2.68 3.62
N LEU A 126 -5.38 -3.82 4.04
CA LEU A 126 -4.73 -5.12 3.89
C LEU A 126 -4.70 -5.57 2.43
N VAL A 127 -5.84 -5.47 1.75
CA VAL A 127 -6.01 -6.06 0.42
C VAL A 127 -5.87 -5.01 -0.70
N PHE A 128 -6.40 -3.80 -0.54
CA PHE A 128 -6.36 -2.85 -1.65
C PHE A 128 -4.98 -2.22 -1.82
N CYS A 129 -4.23 -1.99 -0.73
CA CYS A 129 -2.85 -1.51 -0.83
C CYS A 129 -1.92 -2.56 -1.48
N SER A 130 -2.18 -3.85 -1.27
CA SER A 130 -1.39 -4.96 -1.82
C SER A 130 -1.94 -5.43 -3.17
N TYR A 131 -3.02 -6.20 -3.17
CA TYR A 131 -3.66 -6.75 -4.38
C TYR A 131 -4.18 -5.69 -5.34
N GLY A 132 -4.67 -4.55 -4.82
CA GLY A 132 -5.16 -3.44 -5.64
C GLY A 132 -4.07 -2.84 -6.51
N ASN A 133 -2.90 -2.54 -5.93
CA ASN A 133 -1.74 -2.07 -6.68
C ASN A 133 -1.20 -3.15 -7.63
N GLY A 134 -1.12 -4.40 -7.18
CA GLY A 134 -0.73 -5.51 -8.02
C GLY A 134 -1.65 -5.68 -9.23
N TYR A 135 -2.97 -5.62 -9.04
CA TYR A 135 -3.93 -5.68 -10.15
C TYR A 135 -3.79 -4.50 -11.10
N ARG A 136 -3.64 -3.29 -10.59
CA ARG A 136 -3.47 -2.08 -11.39
C ARG A 136 -2.28 -2.18 -12.35
N LEU A 137 -1.17 -2.77 -11.89
CA LEU A 137 0.08 -2.84 -12.64
C LEU A 137 0.20 -4.09 -13.52
N THR A 138 -0.43 -5.21 -13.12
CA THR A 138 -0.25 -6.50 -13.81
C THR A 138 -1.50 -6.98 -14.56
N HIS A 139 -2.67 -6.44 -14.23
CA HIS A 139 -3.97 -6.92 -14.71
C HIS A 139 -4.23 -8.41 -14.40
N ASN A 140 -3.57 -8.97 -13.38
CA ASN A 140 -3.75 -10.37 -13.00
C ASN A 140 -5.20 -10.62 -12.54
N PRO A 141 -5.97 -11.50 -13.24
CA PRO A 141 -7.38 -11.73 -12.92
C PRO A 141 -7.60 -12.35 -11.54
N GLU A 142 -6.64 -13.10 -11.00
CA GLU A 142 -6.72 -13.65 -9.66
C GLU A 142 -6.71 -12.55 -8.60
N TYR A 143 -5.92 -11.49 -8.82
CA TYR A 143 -5.89 -10.33 -7.92
C TYR A 143 -7.24 -9.62 -7.88
N LYS A 144 -7.88 -9.47 -9.05
CA LYS A 144 -9.23 -8.92 -9.13
C LYS A 144 -10.22 -9.76 -8.32
N GLN A 145 -10.13 -11.08 -8.40
CA GLN A 145 -11.04 -11.96 -7.65
C GLN A 145 -10.86 -11.83 -6.13
N VAL A 146 -9.61 -11.76 -5.66
CA VAL A 146 -9.30 -11.50 -4.24
C VAL A 146 -9.90 -10.17 -3.79
N ILE A 147 -9.76 -9.11 -4.57
CA ILE A 147 -10.34 -7.78 -4.26
C ILE A 147 -11.87 -7.86 -4.16
N LEU A 148 -12.53 -8.53 -5.11
CA LEU A 148 -13.99 -8.66 -5.12
C LEU A 148 -14.48 -9.47 -3.91
N ASN A 149 -13.87 -10.60 -3.61
CA ASN A 149 -14.23 -11.42 -2.43
C ASN A 149 -14.06 -10.62 -1.14
N THR A 150 -13.00 -9.81 -1.05
CA THR A 150 -12.74 -8.94 0.11
C THR A 150 -13.79 -7.84 0.22
N ALA A 151 -14.19 -7.23 -0.90
CA ALA A 151 -15.22 -6.20 -0.92
C ALA A 151 -16.58 -6.78 -0.48
N ASP A 152 -16.93 -7.98 -0.94
CA ASP A 152 -18.16 -8.68 -0.52
C ASP A 152 -18.14 -8.98 0.99
N SER A 153 -16.99 -9.44 1.51
CA SER A 153 -16.83 -9.66 2.95
C SER A 153 -16.96 -8.34 3.73
N LEU A 154 -16.34 -7.25 3.28
CA LEU A 154 -16.46 -5.92 3.90
C LEU A 154 -17.91 -5.40 3.87
N ALA A 155 -18.64 -5.65 2.79
CA ALA A 155 -20.04 -5.24 2.65
C ALA A 155 -20.95 -5.88 3.71
N THR A 156 -20.58 -7.04 4.26
CA THR A 156 -21.35 -7.69 5.37
C THR A 156 -21.35 -6.86 6.65
N LEU A 157 -20.40 -5.93 6.82
CA LEU A 157 -20.34 -5.02 7.97
C LEU A 157 -21.25 -3.80 7.80
N PHE A 158 -21.97 -3.68 6.68
CA PHE A 158 -22.90 -2.58 6.45
C PHE A 158 -24.15 -2.73 7.34
N ASN A 159 -24.47 -1.69 8.09
CA ASN A 159 -25.67 -1.62 8.90
C ASN A 159 -26.68 -0.66 8.25
N PRO A 160 -27.79 -1.15 7.66
CA PRO A 160 -28.75 -0.32 6.96
C PRO A 160 -29.54 0.62 7.89
N ARG A 161 -29.58 0.37 9.20
CA ARG A 161 -30.29 1.22 10.17
C ARG A 161 -29.54 2.53 10.43
N VAL A 162 -28.20 2.50 10.32
CA VAL A 162 -27.35 3.68 10.52
C VAL A 162 -26.70 4.15 9.22
N GLY A 163 -26.85 3.37 8.12
CA GLY A 163 -26.36 3.74 6.78
C GLY A 163 -24.83 3.74 6.66
N THR A 164 -24.12 2.91 7.47
CA THR A 164 -22.65 2.89 7.47
C THR A 164 -22.08 1.50 7.68
N ILE A 165 -20.81 1.32 7.38
CA ILE A 165 -20.02 0.12 7.65
C ILE A 165 -19.48 0.22 9.08
N LEU A 166 -19.46 -0.91 9.80
CA LEU A 166 -18.84 -1.00 11.11
C LEU A 166 -17.35 -0.66 11.01
N SER A 167 -16.91 0.30 11.85
CA SER A 167 -15.50 0.69 11.90
C SER A 167 -14.67 -0.38 12.62
N TRP A 168 -14.81 -0.45 13.95
CA TRP A 168 -14.16 -1.50 14.77
C TRP A 168 -15.17 -2.14 15.69
N PRO A 169 -15.09 -3.46 15.94
CA PRO A 169 -15.88 -4.11 16.95
C PRO A 169 -15.52 -3.52 18.32
N ARG A 170 -16.42 -2.71 18.87
CA ARG A 170 -16.25 -2.12 20.19
C ARG A 170 -17.24 -2.77 21.15
N ASN A 171 -16.83 -2.90 22.40
CA ASN A 171 -17.74 -3.37 23.45
C ASN A 171 -18.85 -2.33 23.65
N VAL A 172 -20.04 -2.60 23.15
CA VAL A 172 -21.21 -1.68 23.18
C VAL A 172 -21.57 -1.31 24.62
N GLU A 173 -21.24 -2.14 25.60
CA GLU A 173 -21.50 -1.90 27.02
C GLU A 173 -20.86 -0.60 27.53
N MET A 174 -19.66 -0.24 27.07
CA MET A 174 -19.03 1.05 27.44
C MET A 174 -19.78 2.27 26.91
N PHE A 175 -20.43 2.15 25.75
CA PHE A 175 -21.20 3.27 25.16
C PHE A 175 -22.54 3.48 25.86
N VAL A 176 -23.21 2.41 26.29
CA VAL A 176 -24.48 2.46 27.03
C VAL A 176 -24.27 3.13 28.37
N VAL A 177 -23.19 2.82 29.08
CA VAL A 177 -22.84 3.47 30.37
C VAL A 177 -22.59 4.96 30.19
N THR A 178 -21.86 5.38 29.15
CA THR A 178 -21.55 6.80 28.89
C THR A 178 -22.82 7.60 28.52
N ILE A 179 -23.74 7.04 27.75
CA ILE A 179 -25.02 7.67 27.39
C ILE A 179 -25.94 7.74 28.61
N SER A 180 -25.99 6.71 29.45
CA SER A 180 -26.77 6.69 30.69
C SER A 180 -26.28 7.71 31.70
N ILE A 181 -24.96 7.90 31.82
CA ILE A 181 -24.36 8.93 32.69
C ILE A 181 -24.72 10.33 32.18
N LYS A 182 -24.60 10.60 30.86
CA LYS A 182 -24.99 11.89 30.28
C LYS A 182 -26.49 12.19 30.46
N LYS A 183 -27.36 11.19 30.27
CA LYS A 183 -28.79 11.37 30.50
C LYS A 183 -29.14 11.67 31.97
N LYS A 184 -28.39 11.11 32.93
CA LYS A 184 -28.57 11.38 34.36
C LYS A 184 -28.04 12.76 34.77
N MET A 185 -27.04 13.30 34.07
CA MET A 185 -26.47 14.64 34.32
C MET A 185 -27.28 15.78 33.67
N ILE A 186 -28.14 15.48 32.68
CA ILE A 186 -29.02 16.48 32.03
C ILE A 186 -30.37 16.62 32.75
N ASN A 187 -30.73 15.66 33.61
CA ASN A 187 -31.99 15.67 34.38
C ASN A 187 -31.77 16.04 35.86
N LEU A 188 -30.64 16.66 36.22
CA LEU A 188 -30.37 17.36 37.47
C LEU A 188 -30.26 18.85 37.20
#